data_a09da5841ce90a78d4e4d0534c8315ca
#
_entry.id   a09da5841ce90a78d4e4d0534c8315ca
#
_cell.length_a   1.000
_cell.length_b   1.000
_cell.length_c   1.000
_cell.angle_alpha   90.00
_cell.angle_beta   90.00
_cell.angle_gamma   90.00
#
_symmetry.space_group_name_H-M   'P 1'
#
loop_
_entity.id
_entity.type
_entity.pdbx_description
1 polymer ?
#
loop_
_entity_poly.entity_id
_entity_poly.type
_entity_poly.pdbx_seq_one_letter_code
_entity_poly.pdbx_strand_id
1 'polypeptide(L)'
;MLFRSIGNAVTSVKTNLMFQIDPYTGAELTELPMNYVFSPLPMFWAYISKVTGVHPAIIAHIFIPMIFIPMSYGVAYMIAKRIFGDARLEISLFMVLYAVLQQYGYVSVYTASTFLLFRIWQGKAMLANVFLPCLLLLGDTALKKDSKKIQCIPLLFASLATCCCSSMGVILGGIEMALLVVVYFCSSKKVSVLCRGIMVCIPYVILGCAYVLIKL
;
A
#
# COMPACT_ATOMS: atom_id res chain seq x y z
N MET A 1 -15.23 1.72 -13.92
CA MET A 1 -14.64 1.27 -12.63
C MET A 1 -13.66 2.28 -11.98
N LEU A 2 -13.06 3.21 -12.72
CA LEU A 2 -12.05 4.14 -12.21
C LEU A 2 -12.53 5.02 -11.04
N PHE A 3 -13.76 5.53 -11.07
CA PHE A 3 -14.28 6.47 -10.08
C PHE A 3 -15.11 5.84 -8.95
N ARG A 4 -15.24 4.51 -8.89
CA ARG A 4 -16.13 3.86 -7.92
C ARG A 4 -15.71 4.09 -6.47
N SER A 5 -14.43 4.13 -6.17
CA SER A 5 -13.91 4.39 -4.83
C SER A 5 -14.22 5.81 -4.34
N ILE A 6 -14.07 6.81 -5.23
CA ILE A 6 -14.43 8.21 -4.89
C ILE A 6 -15.95 8.36 -4.81
N GLY A 7 -16.69 7.72 -5.73
CA GLY A 7 -18.14 7.69 -5.68
C GLY A 7 -18.66 7.14 -4.35
N ASN A 8 -18.13 6.01 -3.89
CA ASN A 8 -18.47 5.43 -2.59
C ASN A 8 -18.17 6.40 -1.43
N ALA A 9 -17.02 7.09 -1.48
CA ALA A 9 -16.69 8.09 -0.46
C ALA A 9 -17.68 9.26 -0.45
N VAL A 10 -18.04 9.80 -1.63
CA VAL A 10 -19.00 10.90 -1.78
C VAL A 10 -20.38 10.48 -1.30
N THR A 11 -20.85 9.29 -1.72
CA THR A 11 -22.15 8.77 -1.29
C THR A 11 -22.19 8.56 0.21
N SER A 12 -21.14 7.99 0.81
CA SER A 12 -21.06 7.78 2.26
C SER A 12 -21.02 9.09 3.06
N VAL A 13 -20.40 10.15 2.53
CA VAL A 13 -20.44 11.47 3.16
C VAL A 13 -21.85 12.06 3.15
N LYS A 14 -22.58 11.91 2.03
CA LYS A 14 -23.93 12.45 1.86
C LYS A 14 -24.99 11.70 2.65
N THR A 15 -24.93 10.38 2.68
CA THR A 15 -26.00 9.53 3.24
C THR A 15 -25.73 9.05 4.65
N ASN A 16 -24.49 9.20 5.16
CA ASN A 16 -24.00 8.59 6.42
C ASN A 16 -24.03 7.05 6.43
N LEU A 17 -24.17 6.41 5.28
CA LEU A 17 -24.21 4.96 5.12
C LEU A 17 -22.94 4.46 4.43
N MET A 18 -22.31 3.40 4.96
CA MET A 18 -21.11 2.82 4.38
C MET A 18 -21.47 1.68 3.44
N PHE A 19 -21.14 1.80 2.15
CA PHE A 19 -21.31 0.76 1.13
C PHE A 19 -22.73 0.18 0.97
N GLN A 20 -23.76 0.90 1.39
CA GLN A 20 -25.16 0.46 1.27
C GLN A 20 -25.84 1.00 0.01
N ILE A 21 -25.29 2.01 -0.62
CA ILE A 21 -25.87 2.64 -1.81
C ILE A 21 -24.85 2.59 -2.94
N ASP A 22 -25.29 2.12 -4.11
CA ASP A 22 -24.47 2.14 -5.32
C ASP A 22 -24.25 3.59 -5.78
N PRO A 23 -23.00 4.05 -5.92
CA PRO A 23 -22.70 5.46 -6.25
C PRO A 23 -23.10 5.85 -7.68
N TYR A 24 -23.42 4.90 -8.55
CA TYR A 24 -23.81 5.18 -9.96
C TYR A 24 -25.31 5.17 -10.18
N THR A 25 -26.02 4.25 -9.52
CA THR A 25 -27.45 4.08 -9.71
C THR A 25 -28.28 4.70 -8.59
N GLY A 26 -27.67 4.95 -7.42
CA GLY A 26 -28.39 5.39 -6.21
C GLY A 26 -29.25 4.31 -5.58
N ALA A 27 -29.23 3.08 -6.09
CA ALA A 27 -29.99 1.95 -5.55
C ALA A 27 -29.33 1.40 -4.29
N GLU A 28 -30.15 0.88 -3.39
CA GLU A 28 -29.64 0.15 -2.21
C GLU A 28 -28.97 -1.15 -2.64
N LEU A 29 -27.79 -1.39 -2.08
CA LEU A 29 -27.05 -2.63 -2.30
C LEU A 29 -27.57 -3.70 -1.34
N THR A 30 -28.02 -4.83 -1.89
CA THR A 30 -28.46 -6.00 -1.13
C THR A 30 -27.30 -6.74 -0.47
N GLU A 31 -26.10 -6.62 -1.02
CA GLU A 31 -24.90 -7.27 -0.52
C GLU A 31 -23.71 -6.30 -0.48
N LEU A 32 -22.86 -6.44 0.54
CA LEU A 32 -21.60 -5.68 0.62
C LEU A 32 -20.65 -6.12 -0.49
N PRO A 33 -20.14 -5.18 -1.31
CA PRO A 33 -19.18 -5.53 -2.35
C PRO A 33 -17.89 -6.06 -1.72
N MET A 34 -17.60 -7.34 -1.86
CA MET A 34 -16.46 -8.03 -1.25
C MET A 34 -15.11 -7.32 -1.46
N ASN A 35 -14.96 -6.63 -2.60
CA ASN A 35 -13.74 -5.86 -2.91
C ASN A 35 -13.47 -4.69 -1.95
N TYR A 36 -14.48 -4.23 -1.21
CA TYR A 36 -14.38 -3.11 -0.28
C TYR A 36 -14.36 -3.52 1.19
N VAL A 37 -14.73 -4.75 1.52
CA VAL A 37 -14.69 -5.28 2.90
C VAL A 37 -13.26 -5.19 3.46
N PHE A 38 -12.26 -5.47 2.63
CA PHE A 38 -10.83 -5.42 3.00
C PHE A 38 -10.08 -4.22 2.39
N SER A 39 -10.78 -3.23 1.86
CA SER A 39 -10.19 -1.99 1.35
C SER A 39 -10.95 -0.80 1.91
N PRO A 40 -10.70 -0.43 3.18
CA PRO A 40 -11.37 0.69 3.85
C PRO A 40 -10.98 2.06 3.27
N LEU A 41 -10.10 2.13 2.29
CA LEU A 41 -9.57 3.36 1.72
C LEU A 41 -10.65 4.37 1.29
N PRO A 42 -11.76 3.99 0.60
CA PRO A 42 -12.83 4.93 0.28
C PRO A 42 -13.51 5.52 1.52
N MET A 43 -13.67 4.72 2.56
CA MET A 43 -14.24 5.20 3.84
C MET A 43 -13.27 6.11 4.57
N PHE A 44 -11.98 5.88 4.44
CA PHE A 44 -10.96 6.78 4.97
C PHE A 44 -11.04 8.18 4.32
N TRP A 45 -11.25 8.24 3.00
CA TRP A 45 -11.49 9.53 2.31
C TRP A 45 -12.79 10.19 2.77
N ALA A 46 -13.85 9.41 2.96
CA ALA A 46 -15.10 9.90 3.50
C ALA A 46 -14.95 10.47 4.92
N TYR A 47 -14.18 9.77 5.76
CA TYR A 47 -13.87 10.22 7.13
C TYR A 47 -13.11 11.55 7.14
N ILE A 48 -12.00 11.63 6.37
CA ILE A 48 -11.22 12.88 6.26
C ILE A 48 -12.11 14.01 5.75
N SER A 49 -12.94 13.75 4.74
CA SER A 49 -13.89 14.73 4.20
C SER A 49 -14.85 15.25 5.25
N LYS A 50 -15.40 14.39 6.10
CA LYS A 50 -16.29 14.81 7.20
C LYS A 50 -15.59 15.65 8.26
N VAL A 51 -14.36 15.30 8.61
CA VAL A 51 -13.58 16.03 9.62
C VAL A 51 -13.11 17.39 9.11
N THR A 52 -12.70 17.46 7.85
CA THR A 52 -12.11 18.68 7.25
C THR A 52 -13.10 19.57 6.54
N GLY A 53 -14.30 19.06 6.19
CA GLY A 53 -15.25 19.74 5.33
C GLY A 53 -14.85 19.78 3.85
N VAL A 54 -13.70 19.21 3.47
CA VAL A 54 -13.18 19.19 2.10
C VAL A 54 -13.81 18.05 1.31
N HIS A 55 -14.22 18.31 0.07
CA HIS A 55 -14.85 17.30 -0.78
C HIS A 55 -13.93 16.09 -1.03
N PRO A 56 -14.43 14.82 -0.97
CA PRO A 56 -13.60 13.62 -1.10
C PRO A 56 -12.76 13.56 -2.38
N ALA A 57 -13.27 14.12 -3.50
CA ALA A 57 -12.53 14.18 -4.76
C ALA A 57 -11.29 15.09 -4.66
N ILE A 58 -11.36 16.20 -3.95
CA ILE A 58 -10.22 17.10 -3.72
C ILE A 58 -9.16 16.39 -2.87
N ILE A 59 -9.60 15.69 -1.82
CA ILE A 59 -8.70 14.88 -0.98
C ILE A 59 -7.97 13.86 -1.84
N ALA A 60 -8.70 13.08 -2.64
CA ALA A 60 -8.14 12.00 -3.45
C ALA A 60 -7.22 12.50 -4.59
N HIS A 61 -7.58 13.59 -5.28
CA HIS A 61 -6.85 14.04 -6.47
C HIS A 61 -5.79 15.12 -6.20
N ILE A 62 -5.82 15.79 -5.05
CA ILE A 62 -4.85 16.84 -4.72
C ILE A 62 -4.01 16.41 -3.53
N PHE A 63 -4.61 16.19 -2.35
CA PHE A 63 -3.85 15.94 -1.14
C PHE A 63 -3.10 14.60 -1.16
N ILE A 64 -3.73 13.55 -1.68
CA ILE A 64 -3.11 12.22 -1.74
C ILE A 64 -1.90 12.20 -2.68
N PRO A 65 -1.96 12.69 -3.92
CA PRO A 65 -0.79 12.79 -4.78
C PRO A 65 0.35 13.62 -4.17
N MET A 66 0.03 14.75 -3.52
CA MET A 66 1.03 15.59 -2.85
C MET A 66 1.82 14.88 -1.76
N ILE A 67 1.24 13.86 -1.13
CA ILE A 67 1.90 13.07 -0.07
C ILE A 67 2.58 11.84 -0.68
N PHE A 68 1.85 11.06 -1.47
CA PHE A 68 2.31 9.73 -1.88
C PHE A 68 3.29 9.74 -3.06
N ILE A 69 3.25 10.75 -3.94
CA ILE A 69 4.27 10.87 -5.00
C ILE A 69 5.65 11.15 -4.39
N PRO A 70 5.86 12.18 -3.55
CA PRO A 70 7.14 12.38 -2.88
C PRO A 70 7.57 11.21 -2.03
N MET A 71 6.61 10.53 -1.36
CA MET A 71 6.89 9.34 -0.56
C MET A 71 7.44 8.20 -1.42
N SER A 72 6.88 7.96 -2.62
CA SER A 72 7.41 6.98 -3.58
C SER A 72 8.84 7.28 -3.99
N TYR A 73 9.15 8.55 -4.31
CA TYR A 73 10.52 8.97 -4.62
C TYR A 73 11.47 8.83 -3.42
N GLY A 74 10.97 9.13 -2.20
CA GLY A 74 11.72 8.93 -0.97
C GLY A 74 12.08 7.46 -0.72
N VAL A 75 11.13 6.56 -0.93
CA VAL A 75 11.37 5.11 -0.82
C VAL A 75 12.36 4.64 -1.89
N ALA A 76 12.22 5.09 -3.14
CA ALA A 76 13.14 4.77 -4.23
C ALA A 76 14.57 5.25 -3.91
N TYR A 77 14.72 6.47 -3.36
CA TYR A 77 16.00 7.00 -2.90
C TYR A 77 16.62 6.14 -1.79
N MET A 78 15.82 5.72 -0.80
CA MET A 78 16.32 4.86 0.27
C MET A 78 16.75 3.48 -0.23
N ILE A 79 16.06 2.92 -1.22
CA ILE A 79 16.45 1.68 -1.90
C ILE A 79 17.77 1.89 -2.66
N ALA A 80 17.89 2.98 -3.43
CA ALA A 80 19.11 3.31 -4.14
C ALA A 80 20.30 3.44 -3.18
N LYS A 81 20.12 4.16 -2.09
CA LYS A 81 21.15 4.28 -1.03
C LYS A 81 21.52 2.94 -0.41
N ARG A 82 20.55 2.02 -0.32
CA ARG A 82 20.79 0.66 0.19
C ARG A 82 21.63 -0.18 -0.75
N ILE A 83 21.45 -0.02 -2.06
CA ILE A 83 22.15 -0.77 -3.10
C ILE A 83 23.56 -0.19 -3.33
N PHE A 84 23.65 1.13 -3.47
CA PHE A 84 24.87 1.82 -3.87
C PHE A 84 25.71 2.39 -2.70
N GLY A 85 25.21 2.29 -1.45
CA GLY A 85 25.91 2.83 -0.28
C GLY A 85 26.03 4.35 -0.32
N ASP A 86 27.25 4.85 -0.22
CA ASP A 86 27.55 6.30 -0.22
C ASP A 86 27.97 6.82 -1.60
N ALA A 87 27.84 6.04 -2.66
CA ALA A 87 28.18 6.39 -4.04
C ALA A 87 27.16 7.41 -4.59
N ARG A 88 27.44 8.69 -4.43
CA ARG A 88 26.50 9.79 -4.74
C ARG A 88 26.12 9.86 -6.23
N LEU A 89 27.08 9.57 -7.13
CA LEU A 89 26.86 9.64 -8.57
C LEU A 89 25.85 8.56 -8.99
N GLU A 90 26.03 7.33 -8.53
CA GLU A 90 25.19 6.17 -8.86
C GLU A 90 23.77 6.36 -8.32
N ILE A 91 23.63 6.89 -7.09
CA ILE A 91 22.33 7.23 -6.51
C ILE A 91 21.64 8.31 -7.35
N SER A 92 22.37 9.37 -7.74
CA SER A 92 21.81 10.46 -8.54
C SER A 92 21.38 9.96 -9.93
N LEU A 93 22.18 9.14 -10.60
CA LEU A 93 21.85 8.53 -11.88
C LEU A 93 20.60 7.63 -11.75
N PHE A 94 20.53 6.80 -10.71
CA PHE A 94 19.36 5.96 -10.45
C PHE A 94 18.10 6.82 -10.31
N MET A 95 18.16 7.90 -9.52
CA MET A 95 17.01 8.77 -9.30
C MET A 95 16.58 9.52 -10.56
N VAL A 96 17.53 9.96 -11.39
CA VAL A 96 17.23 10.57 -12.70
C VAL A 96 16.56 9.56 -13.62
N LEU A 97 17.10 8.35 -13.74
CA LEU A 97 16.50 7.28 -14.55
C LEU A 97 15.12 6.89 -14.04
N TYR A 98 14.95 6.77 -12.72
CA TYR A 98 13.64 6.52 -12.12
C TYR A 98 12.63 7.62 -12.47
N ALA A 99 13.02 8.89 -12.36
CA ALA A 99 12.17 10.02 -12.70
C ALA A 99 11.79 10.02 -14.20
N VAL A 100 12.76 9.77 -15.09
CA VAL A 100 12.51 9.65 -16.54
C VAL A 100 11.55 8.50 -16.85
N LEU A 101 11.76 7.32 -16.25
CA LEU A 101 10.87 6.18 -16.41
C LEU A 101 9.45 6.48 -15.92
N GLN A 102 9.31 7.21 -14.80
CA GLN A 102 7.99 7.61 -14.32
C GLN A 102 7.34 8.65 -15.23
N GLN A 103 8.10 9.58 -15.83
CA GLN A 103 7.55 10.62 -16.72
C GLN A 103 7.14 10.06 -18.08
N TYR A 104 7.88 9.12 -18.65
CA TYR A 104 7.67 8.62 -20.01
C TYR A 104 7.10 7.21 -20.07
N GLY A 105 6.98 6.53 -18.93
CA GLY A 105 6.51 5.15 -18.85
C GLY A 105 4.99 4.95 -18.92
N TYR A 106 4.18 5.99 -19.19
CA TYR A 106 2.72 5.92 -19.21
C TYR A 106 2.12 5.38 -20.52
N VAL A 107 2.77 4.39 -21.10
CA VAL A 107 2.34 3.78 -22.39
C VAL A 107 1.08 2.91 -22.27
N SER A 108 0.67 2.55 -21.06
CA SER A 108 -0.53 1.76 -20.79
C SER A 108 -1.18 2.16 -19.47
N VAL A 109 -2.47 1.84 -19.32
CA VAL A 109 -3.25 2.09 -18.09
C VAL A 109 -2.72 1.31 -16.88
N TYR A 110 -1.95 0.25 -17.11
CA TYR A 110 -1.43 -0.65 -16.07
C TYR A 110 0.07 -0.49 -15.79
N THR A 111 0.74 0.53 -16.33
CA THR A 111 2.15 0.78 -16.01
C THR A 111 2.32 1.40 -14.63
N ALA A 112 3.49 1.18 -14.01
CA ALA A 112 3.86 1.78 -12.74
C ALA A 112 3.78 3.32 -12.78
N SER A 113 4.19 3.91 -13.89
CA SER A 113 4.13 5.35 -14.17
C SER A 113 2.70 5.87 -14.14
N THR A 114 1.76 5.22 -14.86
CA THR A 114 0.34 5.60 -14.86
C THR A 114 -0.26 5.46 -13.46
N PHE A 115 0.12 4.44 -12.71
CA PHE A 115 -0.31 4.27 -11.33
C PHE A 115 0.22 5.37 -10.43
N LEU A 116 1.49 5.74 -10.56
CA LEU A 116 2.11 6.77 -9.72
C LEU A 116 1.56 8.16 -10.04
N LEU A 117 1.57 8.57 -11.31
CA LEU A 117 1.29 9.97 -11.68
C LEU A 117 -0.20 10.28 -11.81
N PHE A 118 -0.99 9.33 -12.32
CA PHE A 118 -2.41 9.59 -12.64
C PHE A 118 -3.41 8.89 -11.73
N ARG A 119 -2.99 7.83 -11.03
CA ARG A 119 -3.91 6.97 -10.27
C ARG A 119 -3.46 6.68 -8.84
N ILE A 120 -2.53 7.44 -8.29
CA ILE A 120 -1.95 7.20 -6.97
C ILE A 120 -3.00 7.19 -5.84
N TRP A 121 -4.14 7.85 -6.03
CA TRP A 121 -5.28 7.84 -5.12
C TRP A 121 -6.01 6.48 -5.03
N GLN A 122 -5.68 5.51 -5.90
CA GLN A 122 -6.23 4.16 -5.84
C GLN A 122 -5.36 3.27 -4.96
N GLY A 123 -5.98 2.41 -4.13
CA GLY A 123 -5.26 1.51 -3.23
C GLY A 123 -4.24 0.61 -3.93
N LYS A 124 -4.55 0.11 -5.14
CA LYS A 124 -3.61 -0.70 -5.92
C LYS A 124 -2.38 0.09 -6.37
N ALA A 125 -2.54 1.36 -6.68
CA ALA A 125 -1.46 2.23 -7.11
C ALA A 125 -0.55 2.60 -5.92
N MET A 126 -1.13 2.97 -4.78
CA MET A 126 -0.39 3.16 -3.52
C MET A 126 0.38 1.90 -3.12
N LEU A 127 -0.29 0.73 -3.22
CA LEU A 127 0.31 -0.56 -2.92
C LEU A 127 1.58 -0.77 -3.74
N ALA A 128 1.49 -0.67 -5.07
CA ALA A 128 2.59 -0.97 -5.97
C ALA A 128 3.75 0.02 -5.88
N ASN A 129 3.47 1.32 -5.74
CA ASN A 129 4.49 2.36 -5.83
C ASN A 129 5.07 2.80 -4.49
N VAL A 130 4.38 2.51 -3.37
CA VAL A 130 4.81 2.97 -2.05
C VAL A 130 4.93 1.83 -1.07
N PHE A 131 3.84 1.07 -0.84
CA PHE A 131 3.82 0.13 0.28
C PHE A 131 4.66 -1.13 0.06
N LEU A 132 4.63 -1.77 -1.12
CA LEU A 132 5.49 -2.91 -1.40
C LEU A 132 6.98 -2.53 -1.38
N PRO A 133 7.45 -1.47 -2.08
CA PRO A 133 8.84 -1.04 -1.95
C PRO A 133 9.24 -0.65 -0.52
N CYS A 134 8.30 -0.09 0.26
CA CYS A 134 8.53 0.23 1.67
C CYS A 134 8.66 -1.03 2.53
N LEU A 135 7.83 -2.05 2.29
CA LEU A 135 7.93 -3.36 2.96
C LEU A 135 9.28 -4.01 2.70
N LEU A 136 9.75 -4.01 1.44
CA LEU A 136 11.08 -4.52 1.09
C LEU A 136 12.17 -3.84 1.91
N LEU A 137 12.15 -2.51 1.98
CA LEU A 137 13.14 -1.71 2.70
C LEU A 137 13.11 -1.95 4.21
N LEU A 138 11.92 -1.94 4.80
CA LEU A 138 11.74 -2.17 6.23
C LEU A 138 12.01 -3.63 6.60
N GLY A 139 11.62 -4.58 5.75
CA GLY A 139 11.90 -6.01 5.90
C GLY A 139 13.40 -6.29 5.89
N ASP A 140 14.14 -5.69 4.95
CA ASP A 140 15.61 -5.78 4.90
C ASP A 140 16.25 -5.30 6.21
N THR A 141 15.75 -4.23 6.81
CA THR A 141 16.30 -3.71 8.07
C THR A 141 15.91 -4.54 9.29
N ALA A 142 14.64 -4.97 9.38
CA ALA A 142 14.10 -5.66 10.55
C ALA A 142 14.49 -7.14 10.63
N LEU A 143 14.69 -7.81 9.48
CA LEU A 143 15.02 -9.24 9.42
C LEU A 143 16.52 -9.52 9.45
N LYS A 144 17.39 -8.50 9.39
CA LYS A 144 18.84 -8.68 9.56
C LYS A 144 19.17 -9.35 10.87
N LYS A 145 20.26 -10.14 10.86
CA LYS A 145 20.75 -10.96 11.98
C LYS A 145 20.86 -10.18 13.29
N ASP A 146 21.37 -8.95 13.24
CA ASP A 146 21.68 -8.11 14.40
C ASP A 146 20.68 -6.96 14.60
N SER A 147 19.49 -7.05 13.98
CA SER A 147 18.48 -6.02 14.10
C SER A 147 17.82 -6.03 15.48
N LYS A 148 17.50 -4.84 16.01
CA LYS A 148 16.77 -4.68 17.26
C LYS A 148 15.29 -5.00 17.07
N LYS A 149 14.62 -5.55 18.10
CA LYS A 149 13.17 -5.85 18.06
C LYS A 149 12.31 -4.62 17.72
N ILE A 150 12.74 -3.43 18.12
CA ILE A 150 12.03 -2.17 17.84
C ILE A 150 11.88 -1.90 16.35
N GLN A 151 12.76 -2.44 15.50
CA GLN A 151 12.69 -2.28 14.03
C GLN A 151 11.54 -3.08 13.40
N CYS A 152 10.95 -4.02 14.14
CA CYS A 152 9.74 -4.73 13.69
C CYS A 152 8.48 -3.89 13.80
N ILE A 153 8.47 -2.83 14.63
CA ILE A 153 7.29 -1.97 14.82
C ILE A 153 6.90 -1.24 13.53
N PRO A 154 7.79 -0.46 12.88
CA PRO A 154 7.44 0.19 11.62
C PRO A 154 7.08 -0.81 10.50
N LEU A 155 7.73 -1.99 10.49
CA LEU A 155 7.41 -3.04 9.54
C LEU A 155 6.00 -3.60 9.77
N LEU A 156 5.58 -3.79 11.02
CA LEU A 156 4.23 -4.23 11.36
C LEU A 156 3.16 -3.21 10.91
N PHE A 157 3.41 -1.90 11.16
CA PHE A 157 2.52 -0.85 10.69
C PHE A 157 2.45 -0.78 9.17
N ALA A 158 3.58 -0.94 8.47
CA ALA A 158 3.61 -1.00 7.02
C ALA A 158 2.84 -2.22 6.49
N SER A 159 2.94 -3.38 7.15
CA SER A 159 2.17 -4.59 6.82
C SER A 159 0.67 -4.36 6.97
N LEU A 160 0.22 -3.74 8.08
CA LEU A 160 -1.18 -3.37 8.28
C LEU A 160 -1.67 -2.38 7.22
N ALA A 161 -0.88 -1.33 6.93
CA ALA A 161 -1.21 -0.35 5.90
C ALA A 161 -1.34 -1.00 4.52
N THR A 162 -0.45 -1.93 4.19
CA THR A 162 -0.50 -2.73 2.95
C THR A 162 -1.80 -3.51 2.84
N CYS A 163 -2.21 -4.18 3.90
CA CYS A 163 -3.47 -4.92 3.96
C CYS A 163 -4.70 -4.00 3.78
N CYS A 164 -4.68 -2.81 4.41
CA CYS A 164 -5.78 -1.85 4.35
C CYS A 164 -5.89 -1.12 3.00
N CYS A 165 -4.83 -1.09 2.18
CA CYS A 165 -4.88 -0.41 0.89
C CYS A 165 -5.74 -1.14 -0.14
N SER A 166 -5.67 -2.47 -0.17
CA SER A 166 -6.37 -3.28 -1.16
C SER A 166 -6.34 -4.75 -0.75
N SER A 167 -7.36 -5.52 -1.12
CA SER A 167 -7.37 -6.99 -0.97
C SER A 167 -6.15 -7.66 -1.63
N MET A 168 -5.63 -7.08 -2.73
CA MET A 168 -4.37 -7.52 -3.34
C MET A 168 -3.17 -7.31 -2.41
N GLY A 169 -3.21 -6.35 -1.51
CA GLY A 169 -2.16 -6.08 -0.53
C GLY A 169 -1.98 -7.22 0.47
N VAL A 170 -3.06 -7.90 0.84
CA VAL A 170 -2.99 -9.08 1.72
C VAL A 170 -2.20 -10.20 1.05
N ILE A 171 -2.45 -10.43 -0.26
CA ILE A 171 -1.81 -11.51 -1.01
C ILE A 171 -0.35 -11.12 -1.34
N LEU A 172 -0.14 -10.00 -2.02
CA LEU A 172 1.19 -9.59 -2.50
C LEU A 172 2.13 -9.25 -1.36
N GLY A 173 1.66 -8.50 -0.36
CA GLY A 173 2.45 -8.18 0.83
C GLY A 173 2.78 -9.43 1.65
N GLY A 174 1.84 -10.37 1.77
CA GLY A 174 2.06 -11.66 2.42
C GLY A 174 3.12 -12.50 1.71
N ILE A 175 3.06 -12.60 0.37
CA ILE A 175 4.06 -13.31 -0.43
C ILE A 175 5.44 -12.63 -0.30
N GLU A 176 5.50 -11.31 -0.42
CA GLU A 176 6.75 -10.55 -0.29
C GLU A 176 7.39 -10.77 1.08
N MET A 177 6.62 -10.66 2.16
CA MET A 177 7.12 -10.89 3.51
C MET A 177 7.56 -12.33 3.73
N ALA A 178 6.81 -13.32 3.24
CA ALA A 178 7.19 -14.73 3.32
C ALA A 178 8.52 -15.01 2.61
N LEU A 179 8.69 -14.46 1.40
CA LEU A 179 9.95 -14.58 0.66
C LEU A 179 11.12 -13.94 1.39
N LEU A 180 10.95 -12.73 1.93
CA LEU A 180 11.98 -12.06 2.73
C LEU A 180 12.36 -12.89 3.96
N VAL A 181 11.39 -13.43 4.69
CA VAL A 181 11.65 -14.28 5.86
C VAL A 181 12.45 -15.52 5.46
N VAL A 182 12.08 -16.20 4.36
CA VAL A 182 12.80 -17.37 3.86
C VAL A 182 14.24 -17.02 3.50
N VAL A 183 14.46 -15.95 2.72
CA VAL A 183 15.81 -15.51 2.31
C VAL A 183 16.69 -15.20 3.53
N TYR A 184 16.18 -14.41 4.47
CA TYR A 184 16.94 -14.04 5.68
C TYR A 184 17.16 -15.22 6.64
N PHE A 185 16.20 -16.14 6.74
CA PHE A 185 16.36 -17.36 7.54
C PHE A 185 17.41 -18.29 6.92
N CYS A 186 17.37 -18.54 5.64
CA CYS A 186 18.37 -19.37 4.93
C CYS A 186 19.78 -18.79 5.05
N SER A 187 19.92 -17.46 5.01
CA SER A 187 21.21 -16.77 5.16
C SER A 187 21.74 -16.81 6.60
N SER A 188 20.88 -16.60 7.61
CA SER A 188 21.30 -16.43 9.00
C SER A 188 21.22 -17.70 9.86
N LYS A 189 20.34 -18.64 9.49
CA LYS A 189 19.97 -19.87 10.23
C LYS A 189 19.58 -19.62 11.71
N LYS A 190 19.14 -18.38 12.04
CA LYS A 190 18.75 -18.01 13.41
C LYS A 190 17.23 -18.06 13.59
N VAL A 191 16.78 -18.78 14.62
CA VAL A 191 15.35 -18.86 15.00
C VAL A 191 14.75 -17.47 15.29
N SER A 192 15.55 -16.52 15.79
CA SER A 192 15.07 -15.16 16.07
C SER A 192 14.57 -14.40 14.82
N VAL A 193 15.11 -14.72 13.64
CA VAL A 193 14.65 -14.16 12.36
C VAL A 193 13.27 -14.73 12.02
N LEU A 194 13.11 -16.04 12.22
CA LEU A 194 11.82 -16.70 11.99
C LEU A 194 10.74 -16.17 12.92
N CYS A 195 11.02 -16.02 14.23
CA CYS A 195 10.06 -15.45 15.18
C CYS A 195 9.62 -14.02 14.79
N ARG A 196 10.56 -13.15 14.37
CA ARG A 196 10.26 -11.80 13.91
C ARG A 196 9.42 -11.82 12.62
N GLY A 197 9.77 -12.71 11.69
CA GLY A 197 9.03 -12.90 10.45
C GLY A 197 7.59 -13.34 10.70
N ILE A 198 7.37 -14.34 11.57
CA ILE A 198 6.04 -14.80 11.94
C ILE A 198 5.22 -13.65 12.53
N MET A 199 5.78 -12.87 13.45
CA MET A 199 5.09 -11.74 14.07
C MET A 199 4.60 -10.71 13.03
N VAL A 200 5.40 -10.42 12.01
CA VAL A 200 5.05 -9.47 10.97
C VAL A 200 4.07 -10.06 9.94
N CYS A 201 4.06 -11.38 9.77
CA CYS A 201 3.11 -12.07 8.90
C CYS A 201 1.70 -12.23 9.52
N ILE A 202 1.54 -12.03 10.83
CA ILE A 202 0.24 -12.17 11.53
C ILE A 202 -0.89 -11.38 10.84
N PRO A 203 -0.76 -10.09 10.48
CA PRO A 203 -1.83 -9.34 9.83
C PRO A 203 -2.33 -9.99 8.54
N TYR A 204 -1.40 -10.52 7.72
CA TYR A 204 -1.74 -11.17 6.46
C TYR A 204 -2.52 -12.48 6.67
N VAL A 205 -2.11 -13.26 7.66
CA VAL A 205 -2.79 -14.52 8.02
C VAL A 205 -4.19 -14.24 8.55
N ILE A 206 -4.34 -13.32 9.50
CA ILE A 206 -5.64 -12.97 10.11
C ILE A 206 -6.60 -12.46 9.02
N LEU A 207 -6.17 -11.49 8.21
CA LEU A 207 -7.02 -10.90 7.19
C LEU A 207 -7.26 -11.86 6.02
N GLY A 208 -6.28 -12.71 5.68
CA GLY A 208 -6.46 -13.77 4.69
C GLY A 208 -7.48 -14.82 5.12
N CYS A 209 -7.41 -15.31 6.36
CA CYS A 209 -8.40 -16.22 6.94
C CYS A 209 -9.79 -15.58 7.01
N ALA A 210 -9.88 -14.32 7.47
CA ALA A 210 -11.14 -13.59 7.50
C ALA A 210 -11.75 -13.45 6.09
N TYR A 211 -10.92 -13.20 5.06
CA TYR A 211 -11.39 -13.13 3.67
C TYR A 211 -11.98 -14.45 3.18
N VAL A 212 -11.34 -15.57 3.50
CA VAL A 212 -11.83 -16.91 3.13
C VAL A 212 -13.13 -17.24 3.86
N LEU A 213 -13.23 -16.93 5.17
CA LEU A 213 -14.42 -17.19 5.97
C LEU A 213 -15.65 -16.37 5.52
N ILE A 214 -15.46 -15.14 5.04
CA ILE A 214 -16.58 -14.31 4.56
C ILE A 214 -17.05 -14.74 3.16
N LYS A 215 -16.17 -15.42 2.40
CA LYS A 215 -16.47 -15.88 1.04
C LYS A 215 -17.13 -17.25 1.01
N LEU A 216 -16.97 -18.06 2.07
CA LEU A 216 -17.66 -19.35 2.26
C LEU A 216 -19.10 -19.14 2.74
#